data_74ef78799bade35fe1fe62be21d224c9
#
_entry.id   74ef78799bade35fe1fe62be21d224c9
#
_cell.length_a   1.000
_cell.length_b   1.000
_cell.length_c   1.000
_cell.angle_alpha   90.00
_cell.angle_beta   90.00
_cell.angle_gamma   90.00
#
_symmetry.space_group_name_H-M   'P 1'
#
loop_
_entity.id
_entity.type
_entity.pdbx_description
1 polymer ?
#
loop_
_entity_poly.entity_id
_entity_poly.type
_entity_poly.pdbx_seq_one_letter_code
_entity_poly.pdbx_strand_id
1 'polypeptide(L)' 'MKLDKKDLRILEALQHDARQSLGAIGKRIGLSQPAMSERVRKLEEAGVIEG' A
#
# COMPACT_ATOMS: atom_id res chain seq x y z
N MET A 1 12.80 -3.22 -7.20
CA MET A 1 12.45 -2.36 -6.07
C MET A 1 12.60 -3.13 -4.77
N LYS A 2 13.22 -2.53 -3.79
CA LYS A 2 13.38 -3.17 -2.47
C LYS A 2 12.18 -2.81 -1.60
N LEU A 3 11.44 -3.81 -1.17
CA LEU A 3 10.25 -3.61 -0.33
C LEU A 3 10.64 -3.48 1.14
N ASP A 4 10.07 -2.49 1.81
CA ASP A 4 10.25 -2.35 3.25
C ASP A 4 9.05 -2.97 3.99
N LYS A 5 9.08 -2.90 5.33
CA LYS A 5 8.02 -3.50 6.15
C LYS A 5 6.65 -2.89 5.85
N LYS A 6 6.60 -1.59 5.61
CA LYS A 6 5.34 -0.90 5.32
C LYS A 6 4.78 -1.32 3.97
N ASP A 7 5.65 -1.47 2.98
CA ASP A 7 5.22 -1.98 1.67
C ASP A 7 4.62 -3.37 1.77
N LEU A 8 5.26 -4.25 2.54
CA LEU A 8 4.75 -5.60 2.75
C LEU A 8 3.40 -5.59 3.45
N ARG A 9 3.20 -4.71 4.41
CA ARG A 9 1.91 -4.57 5.09
C ARG A 9 0.82 -4.06 4.16
N ILE A 10 1.16 -3.14 3.27
CA ILE A 10 0.23 -2.64 2.26
C ILE A 10 -0.21 -3.77 1.34
N LEU A 11 0.75 -4.55 0.84
CA LEU A 11 0.45 -5.68 -0.04
C LEU A 11 -0.42 -6.72 0.66
N GLU A 12 -0.11 -7.04 1.89
CA GLU A 12 -0.88 -7.98 2.70
C GLU A 12 -2.32 -7.49 2.89
N ALA A 13 -2.50 -6.22 3.22
CA ALA A 13 -3.83 -5.64 3.41
C ALA A 13 -4.64 -5.68 2.13
N LEU A 14 -4.04 -5.37 0.99
CA LEU A 14 -4.71 -5.41 -0.30
C LEU A 14 -5.11 -6.82 -0.70
N GLN A 15 -4.30 -7.82 -0.36
CA GLN A 15 -4.64 -9.22 -0.61
C GLN A 15 -5.78 -9.69 0.27
N HIS A 16 -5.81 -9.21 1.51
CA HIS A 16 -6.81 -9.61 2.49
C HIS A 16 -8.18 -9.00 2.17
N ASP A 17 -8.21 -7.73 1.81
CA ASP A 17 -9.45 -7.04 1.46
C ASP A 17 -9.17 -5.90 0.48
N ALA A 18 -9.37 -6.17 -0.80
CA ALA A 18 -9.16 -5.20 -1.86
C ALA A 18 -10.19 -4.05 -1.83
N ARG A 19 -11.25 -4.17 -1.05
CA ARG A 19 -12.27 -3.13 -0.94
C ARG A 19 -11.91 -2.04 0.06
N GLN A 20 -10.91 -2.27 0.89
CA GLN A 20 -10.48 -1.27 1.84
C GLN A 20 -9.96 -0.03 1.10
N SER A 21 -10.31 1.15 1.61
CA SER A 21 -9.75 2.38 1.08
C SER A 21 -8.28 2.50 1.49
N LEU A 22 -7.50 3.22 0.70
CA LEU A 22 -6.10 3.47 1.03
C LEU A 22 -5.97 4.22 2.36
N GLY A 23 -6.91 5.12 2.65
CA GLY A 23 -6.92 5.82 3.93
C GLY A 23 -7.10 4.88 5.11
N ALA A 24 -7.98 3.88 5.00
CA ALA A 24 -8.19 2.90 6.05
C ALA A 24 -6.94 2.05 6.27
N ILE A 25 -6.31 1.60 5.20
CA ILE A 25 -5.07 0.83 5.27
C ILE A 25 -3.97 1.67 5.89
N GLY A 26 -3.85 2.92 5.47
CA GLY A 26 -2.85 3.83 6.01
C GLY A 26 -2.98 4.05 7.51
N LYS A 27 -4.21 4.21 7.99
CA LYS A 27 -4.48 4.33 9.42
C LYS A 27 -3.97 3.13 10.21
N ARG A 28 -4.19 1.94 9.68
CA ARG A 28 -3.77 0.72 10.35
C ARG A 28 -2.25 0.57 10.39
N ILE A 29 -1.58 1.08 9.37
CA ILE A 29 -0.13 0.98 9.23
C ILE A 29 0.58 2.16 9.90
N GLY A 30 -0.14 3.28 10.09
CA GLY A 30 0.44 4.50 10.65
C GLY A 30 0.97 5.46 9.59
N LEU A 31 0.35 5.45 8.40
CA LEU A 31 0.71 6.34 7.31
C LEU A 31 -0.44 7.30 7.00
N SER A 32 -0.11 8.53 6.63
CA SER A 32 -1.10 9.48 6.13
C SER A 32 -1.58 9.05 4.75
N GLN A 33 -2.73 9.58 4.31
CA GLN A 33 -3.26 9.28 2.99
C GLN A 33 -2.29 9.65 1.86
N PRO A 34 -1.66 10.85 1.87
CA PRO A 34 -0.66 11.17 0.84
C PRO A 34 0.51 10.20 0.83
N ALA A 35 0.97 9.77 2.00
CA ALA A 35 2.07 8.80 2.07
C ALA A 35 1.66 7.44 1.52
N MET A 36 0.42 7.01 1.79
CA MET A 36 -0.12 5.77 1.23
C MET A 36 -0.20 5.83 -0.30
N SER A 37 -0.74 6.92 -0.82
CA SER A 37 -0.87 7.11 -2.27
C SER A 37 0.50 7.05 -2.95
N GLU A 38 1.50 7.68 -2.36
CA GLU A 38 2.85 7.68 -2.89
C GLU A 38 3.45 6.28 -2.93
N ARG A 39 3.27 5.52 -1.84
CA ARG A 39 3.79 4.16 -1.78
C ARG A 39 3.10 3.22 -2.76
N VAL A 40 1.78 3.31 -2.87
CA VAL A 40 1.02 2.50 -3.81
C VAL A 40 1.44 2.83 -5.25
N ARG A 41 1.63 4.11 -5.56
CA ARG A 41 2.08 4.53 -6.88
C ARG A 41 3.43 3.90 -7.24
N LYS A 42 4.37 3.90 -6.30
CA LYS A 42 5.68 3.30 -6.51
C LYS A 42 5.59 1.79 -6.71
N LEU A 43 4.73 1.13 -5.95
CA LEU A 43 4.51 -0.32 -6.10
C LEU A 43 3.90 -0.65 -7.46
N GLU A 44 2.98 0.17 -7.94
CA GLU A 44 2.38 0.00 -9.26
C GLU A 44 3.43 0.20 -10.36
N GLU A 45 4.25 1.25 -10.25
CA GLU A 45 5.31 1.53 -11.20
C GLU A 45 6.33 0.39 -11.28
N ALA A 46 6.60 -0.26 -10.15
CA ALA A 46 7.53 -1.38 -10.08
C ALA A 46 6.91 -2.69 -10.56
N GLY A 47 5.61 -2.71 -10.86
CA GLY A 47 4.92 -3.91 -11.31
C GLY A 47 4.59 -4.89 -10.19
N VAL A 48 4.67 -4.44 -8.95
CA VAL A 48 4.37 -5.28 -7.78
C VAL A 48 2.87 -5.39 -7.57
N ILE A 49 2.13 -4.32 -7.89
CA ILE A 49 0.67 -4.26 -7.80
C ILE A 49 0.13 -3.98 -9.20
N GLU A 50 -0.91 -4.70 -9.59
CA GLU A 50 -1.66 -4.38 -10.81
C GLU A 50 -2.70 -3.31 -10.47
N GLY A 51 -2.55 -2.18 -11.10
CA GLY A 51 -3.42 -1.04 -10.89
C GLY A 51 -4.75 -1.10 -11.59
#